data_076ead058aff51b1d99f1bb9c2303284
#
_entry.id   076ead058aff51b1d99f1bb9c2303284
#
_cell.length_a   1.000
_cell.length_b   1.000
_cell.length_c   1.000
_cell.angle_alpha   90.00
_cell.angle_beta   90.00
_cell.angle_gamma   90.00
#
_symmetry.space_group_name_H-M   'P 1'
#
loop_
_entity.id
_entity.type
_entity.pdbx_description
1 polymer ?
#
loop_
_entity_poly.entity_id
_entity_poly.type
_entity_poly.pdbx_seq_one_letter_code
_entity_poly.pdbx_strand_id
1 'polypeptide(L)'
;MLSAVMLSAVLTATRLPELADAIEHYPTVETYRVTLHSARADGEHDIRYFYRKPGFVRVEFIRPHAGAVLVYSPLSGRVRLWPFGAGRFPELSLSPNNPLIRGPGGQTVDKSDVGTLYQNIRSLLEQGQAEVQGEARLDGRSALHLVVTGAPGRAVAGVHRYELWLDTANQFPLKVISRDLDDAVIETVTMDDLEIDVPLPESLFNPEGQ
;
A
#
# COMPACT_ATOMS: atom_id res chain seq x y z
N MET A 1 -55.51 -18.24 -10.60
CA MET A 1 -54.75 -17.44 -9.62
C MET A 1 -53.35 -18.02 -9.57
N LEU A 2 -52.40 -17.42 -10.30
CA LEU A 2 -50.99 -17.80 -10.22
C LEU A 2 -50.29 -16.85 -9.25
N SER A 3 -49.83 -17.40 -8.12
CA SER A 3 -48.96 -16.68 -7.19
C SER A 3 -47.52 -16.71 -7.71
N ALA A 4 -47.04 -15.54 -8.10
CA ALA A 4 -45.61 -15.35 -8.42
C ALA A 4 -44.82 -15.27 -7.08
N VAL A 5 -44.01 -16.29 -6.84
CA VAL A 5 -43.03 -16.27 -5.75
C VAL A 5 -41.84 -15.42 -6.23
N MET A 6 -41.71 -14.21 -5.72
CA MET A 6 -40.53 -13.39 -5.89
C MET A 6 -39.41 -14.00 -5.03
N LEU A 7 -38.42 -14.62 -5.68
CA LEU A 7 -37.21 -15.08 -5.03
C LEU A 7 -36.29 -13.88 -4.88
N SER A 8 -36.28 -13.24 -3.71
CA SER A 8 -35.30 -12.22 -3.36
C SER A 8 -33.95 -12.89 -3.17
N ALA A 9 -33.08 -12.79 -4.15
CA ALA A 9 -31.66 -13.13 -3.97
C ALA A 9 -31.04 -12.13 -3.01
N VAL A 10 -30.84 -12.54 -1.77
CA VAL A 10 -29.98 -11.82 -0.82
C VAL A 10 -28.56 -11.98 -1.35
N LEU A 11 -28.00 -10.91 -1.96
CA LEU A 11 -26.58 -10.84 -2.25
C LEU A 11 -25.84 -10.83 -0.91
N THR A 12 -25.42 -11.99 -0.46
CA THR A 12 -24.42 -12.12 0.59
C THR A 12 -23.13 -11.55 0.04
N ALA A 13 -22.66 -10.42 0.58
CA ALA A 13 -21.33 -9.92 0.31
C ALA A 13 -20.34 -11.05 0.60
N THR A 14 -19.74 -11.60 -0.43
CA THR A 14 -18.78 -12.71 -0.32
C THR A 14 -17.55 -12.17 0.40
N ARG A 15 -17.44 -12.49 1.69
CA ARG A 15 -16.20 -12.32 2.43
C ARG A 15 -15.23 -13.34 1.85
N LEU A 16 -14.21 -12.86 1.16
CA LEU A 16 -13.10 -13.71 0.72
C LEU A 16 -12.24 -14.01 1.93
N PRO A 17 -12.14 -15.27 2.39
CA PRO A 17 -11.38 -15.64 3.57
C PRO A 17 -9.90 -15.21 3.42
N GLU A 18 -9.30 -15.38 2.26
CA GLU A 18 -7.89 -15.05 2.00
C GLU A 18 -7.59 -13.54 2.18
N LEU A 19 -8.51 -12.68 1.78
CA LEU A 19 -8.37 -11.23 1.97
C LEU A 19 -8.64 -10.83 3.43
N ALA A 20 -9.60 -11.48 4.08
CA ALA A 20 -9.86 -11.29 5.50
C ALA A 20 -8.65 -11.72 6.34
N ASP A 21 -8.08 -12.89 6.04
CA ASP A 21 -6.89 -13.41 6.70
C ASP A 21 -5.68 -12.46 6.51
N ALA A 22 -5.47 -11.91 5.31
CA ALA A 22 -4.41 -10.95 5.03
C ALA A 22 -4.58 -9.68 5.88
N ILE A 23 -5.79 -9.15 5.97
CA ILE A 23 -6.12 -7.97 6.78
C ILE A 23 -5.94 -8.24 8.28
N GLU A 24 -6.32 -9.44 8.75
CA GLU A 24 -6.21 -9.84 10.16
C GLU A 24 -4.77 -10.21 10.54
N HIS A 25 -3.98 -10.74 9.61
CA HIS A 25 -2.59 -11.11 9.85
C HIS A 25 -1.64 -9.91 9.87
N TYR A 26 -1.85 -8.90 9.00
CA TYR A 26 -0.94 -7.76 8.89
C TYR A 26 -0.59 -7.08 10.24
N PRO A 27 -1.51 -6.90 11.21
CA PRO A 27 -1.17 -6.35 12.52
C PRO A 27 -0.11 -7.12 13.31
N THR A 28 0.23 -8.35 12.94
CA THR A 28 1.31 -9.12 13.58
C THR A 28 2.69 -8.78 13.03
N VAL A 29 2.77 -8.17 11.84
CA VAL A 29 4.02 -7.77 11.19
C VAL A 29 4.68 -6.63 11.96
N GLU A 30 5.90 -6.82 12.41
CA GLU A 30 6.66 -5.81 13.17
C GLU A 30 7.51 -4.94 12.26
N THR A 31 8.14 -5.55 11.25
CA THR A 31 9.01 -4.85 10.30
C THR A 31 8.85 -5.45 8.91
N TYR A 32 9.09 -4.65 7.89
CA TYR A 32 9.37 -5.16 6.55
C TYR A 32 10.24 -4.18 5.76
N ARG A 33 10.94 -4.73 4.77
CA ARG A 33 11.60 -3.96 3.72
C ARG A 33 11.22 -4.53 2.36
N VAL A 34 11.14 -3.65 1.36
CA VAL A 34 10.70 -4.01 0.01
C VAL A 34 11.22 -2.99 -1.00
N THR A 35 11.49 -3.42 -2.21
CA THR A 35 11.68 -2.53 -3.35
C THR A 35 10.33 -2.33 -4.04
N LEU A 36 9.88 -1.08 -4.17
CA LEU A 36 8.64 -0.72 -4.84
C LEU A 36 8.95 -0.13 -6.21
N HIS A 37 8.31 -0.67 -7.23
CA HIS A 37 8.28 -0.14 -8.59
C HIS A 37 6.88 0.38 -8.87
N SER A 38 6.74 1.69 -9.00
CA SER A 38 5.47 2.35 -9.24
C SER A 38 5.44 2.94 -10.65
N ALA A 39 4.40 2.63 -11.40
CA ALA A 39 4.11 3.24 -12.70
C ALA A 39 2.82 4.07 -12.61
N ARG A 40 2.91 5.33 -13.02
CA ARG A 40 1.86 6.35 -12.96
C ARG A 40 1.85 7.21 -14.22
N ALA A 41 0.85 8.10 -14.34
CA ALA A 41 0.77 9.03 -15.47
C ALA A 41 1.98 9.99 -15.57
N ASP A 42 2.63 10.31 -14.45
CA ASP A 42 3.81 11.19 -14.38
C ASP A 42 5.15 10.44 -14.54
N GLY A 43 5.13 9.11 -14.70
CA GLY A 43 6.29 8.28 -14.96
C GLY A 43 6.49 7.11 -14.01
N GLU A 44 7.68 6.54 -14.08
CA GLU A 44 8.10 5.42 -13.23
C GLU A 44 8.87 5.92 -12.00
N HIS A 45 8.59 5.31 -10.87
CA HIS A 45 9.22 5.62 -9.59
C HIS A 45 9.67 4.33 -8.92
N ASP A 46 10.94 4.26 -8.56
CA ASP A 46 11.50 3.13 -7.82
C ASP A 46 12.03 3.62 -6.49
N ILE A 47 11.66 2.91 -5.44
CA ILE A 47 12.11 3.23 -4.09
C ILE A 47 12.42 1.96 -3.31
N ARG A 48 13.35 2.03 -2.35
CA ARG A 48 13.43 1.08 -1.25
C ARG A 48 12.60 1.60 -0.10
N TYR A 49 11.71 0.77 0.40
CA TYR A 49 10.79 1.10 1.46
C TYR A 49 11.05 0.24 2.69
N PHE A 50 11.13 0.87 3.85
CA PHE A 50 11.35 0.22 5.14
C PHE A 50 10.27 0.66 6.10
N TYR A 51 9.63 -0.30 6.73
CA TYR A 51 8.62 -0.09 7.74
C TYR A 51 9.02 -0.72 9.07
N ARG A 52 8.72 -0.06 10.17
CA ARG A 52 8.81 -0.60 11.53
C ARG A 52 7.66 -0.05 12.36
N LYS A 53 6.97 -0.95 13.09
CA LYS A 53 5.96 -0.54 14.05
C LYS A 53 6.50 0.47 15.08
N PRO A 54 5.65 1.39 15.57
CA PRO A 54 4.21 1.52 15.27
C PRO A 54 3.90 2.43 14.05
N GLY A 55 4.80 2.61 13.10
CA GLY A 55 4.57 3.44 11.91
C GLY A 55 5.80 4.24 11.49
N PHE A 56 7.00 3.83 11.89
CA PHE A 56 8.22 4.40 11.31
C PHE A 56 8.34 3.99 9.85
N VAL A 57 8.61 4.96 9.00
CA VAL A 57 8.81 4.74 7.57
C VAL A 57 10.12 5.37 7.13
N ARG A 58 10.92 4.63 6.35
CA ARG A 58 12.04 5.15 5.58
C ARG A 58 11.85 4.86 4.12
N VAL A 59 12.08 5.86 3.27
CA VAL A 59 12.08 5.76 1.82
C VAL A 59 13.42 6.19 1.28
N GLU A 60 14.04 5.34 0.47
CA GLU A 60 15.24 5.66 -0.29
C GLU A 60 14.89 5.71 -1.77
N PHE A 61 15.06 6.86 -2.40
CA PHE A 61 14.70 7.04 -3.80
C PHE A 61 15.77 6.46 -4.73
N ILE A 62 15.35 5.58 -5.65
CA ILE A 62 16.17 5.02 -6.73
C ILE A 62 15.93 5.81 -8.02
N ARG A 63 14.64 6.02 -8.38
CA ARG A 63 14.18 6.84 -9.51
C ARG A 63 12.83 7.50 -9.19
N PRO A 64 12.59 8.73 -9.66
CA PRO A 64 13.57 9.80 -9.83
C PRO A 64 14.21 10.19 -8.50
N HIS A 65 15.06 11.17 -8.44
CA HIS A 65 15.71 11.68 -7.22
C HIS A 65 16.66 10.69 -6.55
N ALA A 66 17.45 9.96 -7.35
CA ALA A 66 18.39 8.95 -6.86
C ALA A 66 19.25 9.46 -5.69
N GLY A 67 19.26 8.68 -4.61
CA GLY A 67 20.02 8.98 -3.41
C GLY A 67 19.30 9.86 -2.38
N ALA A 68 18.15 10.47 -2.72
CA ALA A 68 17.34 11.15 -1.72
C ALA A 68 16.79 10.15 -0.69
N VAL A 69 16.67 10.59 0.56
CA VAL A 69 16.15 9.76 1.66
C VAL A 69 15.12 10.54 2.45
N LEU A 70 14.02 9.88 2.77
CA LEU A 70 12.95 10.41 3.58
C LEU A 70 12.74 9.47 4.77
N VAL A 71 12.59 10.04 5.98
CA VAL A 71 12.26 9.28 7.19
C VAL A 71 11.09 9.94 7.90
N TYR A 72 10.03 9.19 8.14
CA TYR A 72 8.92 9.57 8.99
C TYR A 72 9.05 8.92 10.37
N SER A 73 8.84 9.71 11.41
CA SER A 73 8.77 9.21 12.78
C SER A 73 7.39 9.49 13.39
N PRO A 74 6.66 8.45 13.81
CA PRO A 74 5.37 8.62 14.50
C PRO A 74 5.50 9.29 15.85
N LEU A 75 6.69 9.26 16.49
CA LEU A 75 6.94 9.89 17.77
C LEU A 75 6.94 11.42 17.68
N SER A 76 7.49 11.96 16.60
CA SER A 76 7.54 13.41 16.36
C SER A 76 6.40 13.91 15.45
N GLY A 77 5.75 13.01 14.70
CA GLY A 77 4.81 13.35 13.64
C GLY A 77 5.44 14.13 12.49
N ARG A 78 6.78 14.04 12.34
CA ARG A 78 7.54 14.80 11.35
C ARG A 78 8.21 13.89 10.34
N VAL A 79 8.45 14.46 9.16
CA VAL A 79 9.24 13.86 8.09
C VAL A 79 10.56 14.59 7.98
N ARG A 80 11.65 13.85 7.97
CA ARG A 80 13.00 14.36 7.67
C ARG A 80 13.35 13.95 6.25
N LEU A 81 13.71 14.90 5.42
CA LEU A 81 14.10 14.70 4.02
C LEU A 81 15.53 15.19 3.79
N TRP A 82 16.35 14.30 3.24
CA TRP A 82 17.70 14.59 2.78
C TRP A 82 17.75 14.41 1.25
N PRO A 83 17.78 15.50 0.47
CA PRO A 83 17.79 15.40 -1.00
C PRO A 83 19.03 14.72 -1.57
N PHE A 84 20.15 14.72 -0.84
CA PHE A 84 21.45 14.22 -1.30
C PHE A 84 21.99 13.03 -0.50
N GLY A 85 21.13 12.35 0.24
CA GLY A 85 21.47 11.18 1.05
C GLY A 85 21.38 11.43 2.55
N ALA A 86 21.03 10.38 3.30
CA ALA A 86 20.83 10.44 4.73
C ALA A 86 22.01 11.08 5.46
N GLY A 87 21.74 12.03 6.36
CA GLY A 87 22.75 12.76 7.13
C GLY A 87 23.52 13.83 6.35
N ARG A 88 23.23 14.04 5.05
CA ARG A 88 23.87 15.09 4.25
C ARG A 88 23.01 16.37 4.22
N PHE A 89 23.68 17.52 4.31
CA PHE A 89 23.01 18.81 4.21
C PHE A 89 22.51 19.10 2.78
N PRO A 90 21.33 19.74 2.60
CA PRO A 90 20.41 20.16 3.64
C PRO A 90 19.53 19.01 4.18
N GLU A 91 19.15 19.13 5.45
CA GLU A 91 18.06 18.39 6.02
C GLU A 91 16.81 19.28 6.10
N LEU A 92 15.68 18.76 5.64
CA LEU A 92 14.39 19.45 5.68
C LEU A 92 13.47 18.71 6.66
N SER A 93 12.96 19.43 7.68
CA SER A 93 11.95 18.92 8.59
C SER A 93 10.57 19.38 8.14
N LEU A 94 9.76 18.44 7.63
CA LEU A 94 8.49 18.70 6.97
C LEU A 94 7.31 18.10 7.74
N SER A 95 6.11 18.65 7.54
CA SER A 95 4.88 17.98 7.90
C SER A 95 4.61 16.84 6.90
N PRO A 96 4.01 15.69 7.30
CA PRO A 96 3.57 14.65 6.36
C PRO A 96 2.65 15.19 5.25
N ASN A 97 1.91 16.27 5.54
CA ASN A 97 1.01 16.93 4.59
C ASN A 97 1.70 17.92 3.64
N ASN A 98 3.03 18.07 3.70
CA ASN A 98 3.75 19.00 2.84
C ASN A 98 3.66 18.55 1.36
N PRO A 99 3.25 19.42 0.41
CA PRO A 99 3.12 19.05 -1.00
C PRO A 99 4.38 18.47 -1.64
N LEU A 100 5.57 18.85 -1.15
CA LEU A 100 6.86 18.39 -1.68
C LEU A 100 7.09 16.88 -1.53
N ILE A 101 6.41 16.23 -0.56
CA ILE A 101 6.62 14.83 -0.21
C ILE A 101 5.34 13.99 -0.29
N ARG A 102 4.28 14.54 -0.88
CA ARG A 102 3.06 13.78 -1.12
C ARG A 102 3.27 12.73 -2.21
N GLY A 103 2.74 11.55 -1.95
CA GLY A 103 2.63 10.51 -2.95
C GLY A 103 1.56 10.80 -4.00
N PRO A 104 1.40 9.90 -4.99
CA PRO A 104 0.36 9.98 -6.00
C PRO A 104 -1.03 9.98 -5.33
N GLY A 105 -1.98 10.73 -5.93
CA GLY A 105 -3.33 10.84 -5.34
C GLY A 105 -3.38 11.61 -4.01
N GLY A 106 -2.29 12.29 -3.60
CA GLY A 106 -2.23 13.09 -2.39
C GLY A 106 -1.94 12.29 -1.11
N GLN A 107 -1.56 11.03 -1.23
CA GLN A 107 -1.19 10.19 -0.09
C GLN A 107 0.00 10.79 0.68
N THR A 108 -0.05 10.63 1.99
CA THR A 108 1.01 11.10 2.90
C THR A 108 1.85 9.91 3.36
N VAL A 109 3.12 10.13 3.66
CA VAL A 109 4.07 9.07 4.02
C VAL A 109 3.67 8.29 5.28
N ASP A 110 3.00 8.93 6.23
CA ASP A 110 2.45 8.32 7.44
C ASP A 110 1.25 7.38 7.18
N LYS A 111 0.76 7.36 5.92
CA LYS A 111 -0.34 6.52 5.44
C LYS A 111 0.03 5.79 4.15
N SER A 112 1.29 5.39 4.03
CA SER A 112 1.83 4.74 2.83
C SER A 112 2.14 3.25 3.03
N ASP A 113 1.93 2.72 4.21
CA ASP A 113 2.20 1.32 4.56
C ASP A 113 1.07 0.37 4.08
N VAL A 114 1.37 -0.93 4.05
CA VAL A 114 0.41 -1.97 3.66
C VAL A 114 -0.80 -2.01 4.60
N GLY A 115 -0.65 -1.62 5.87
CA GLY A 115 -1.76 -1.51 6.81
C GLY A 115 -2.79 -0.48 6.37
N THR A 116 -2.34 0.66 5.87
CA THR A 116 -3.23 1.69 5.29
C THR A 116 -3.94 1.18 4.04
N LEU A 117 -3.25 0.44 3.16
CA LEU A 117 -3.88 -0.21 2.01
C LEU A 117 -5.01 -1.12 2.46
N TYR A 118 -4.78 -2.00 3.44
CA TYR A 118 -5.80 -2.90 3.96
C TYR A 118 -6.96 -2.18 4.66
N GLN A 119 -6.72 -1.06 5.34
CA GLN A 119 -7.78 -0.22 5.91
C GLN A 119 -8.65 0.39 4.80
N ASN A 120 -8.06 0.89 3.73
CA ASN A 120 -8.79 1.43 2.58
C ASN A 120 -9.65 0.37 1.90
N ILE A 121 -9.08 -0.84 1.69
CA ILE A 121 -9.80 -2.00 1.15
C ILE A 121 -10.99 -2.36 2.04
N ARG A 122 -10.78 -2.45 3.35
CA ARG A 122 -11.84 -2.74 4.31
C ARG A 122 -12.97 -1.71 4.24
N SER A 123 -12.61 -0.43 4.14
CA SER A 123 -13.59 0.65 4.01
C SER A 123 -14.36 0.60 2.69
N LEU A 124 -13.73 0.19 1.58
CA LEU A 124 -14.44 -0.03 0.32
C LEU A 124 -15.43 -1.19 0.44
N LEU A 125 -15.04 -2.27 1.12
CA LEU A 125 -15.85 -3.49 1.29
C LEU A 125 -17.08 -3.31 2.18
N GLU A 126 -17.19 -2.23 2.97
CA GLU A 126 -18.39 -1.98 3.79
C GLU A 126 -19.69 -1.97 2.96
N GLN A 127 -19.61 -1.51 1.71
CA GLN A 127 -20.74 -1.45 0.76
C GLN A 127 -20.35 -1.94 -0.63
N GLY A 128 -19.12 -2.42 -0.81
CA GLY A 128 -18.55 -2.92 -2.05
C GLY A 128 -18.51 -4.44 -2.10
N GLN A 129 -17.74 -4.94 -3.04
CA GLN A 129 -17.58 -6.38 -3.25
C GLN A 129 -16.13 -6.73 -3.51
N ALA A 130 -15.80 -8.00 -3.25
CA ALA A 130 -14.50 -8.58 -3.62
C ALA A 130 -14.70 -9.88 -4.38
N GLU A 131 -13.83 -10.12 -5.37
CA GLU A 131 -13.90 -11.27 -6.26
C GLU A 131 -12.50 -11.89 -6.41
N VAL A 132 -12.43 -13.23 -6.38
CA VAL A 132 -11.24 -13.98 -6.79
C VAL A 132 -11.24 -14.09 -8.30
N GLN A 133 -10.15 -13.63 -8.92
CA GLN A 133 -9.94 -13.78 -10.37
C GLN A 133 -9.21 -15.10 -10.71
N GLY A 134 -8.46 -15.63 -9.74
CA GLY A 134 -7.72 -16.88 -9.89
C GLY A 134 -6.31 -16.83 -9.31
N GLU A 135 -5.57 -17.91 -9.54
CA GLU A 135 -4.16 -17.98 -9.17
C GLU A 135 -3.28 -17.39 -10.27
N ALA A 136 -2.18 -16.76 -9.86
CA ALA A 136 -1.20 -16.15 -10.75
C ALA A 136 0.22 -16.48 -10.26
N ARG A 137 1.21 -16.25 -11.11
CA ARG A 137 2.63 -16.27 -10.74
C ARG A 137 3.26 -14.93 -11.09
N LEU A 138 3.94 -14.32 -10.11
CA LEU A 138 4.70 -13.09 -10.26
C LEU A 138 6.14 -13.38 -9.80
N ASP A 139 7.10 -13.25 -10.69
CA ASP A 139 8.55 -13.47 -10.44
C ASP A 139 8.84 -14.78 -9.68
N GLY A 140 8.15 -15.87 -10.11
CA GLY A 140 8.30 -17.19 -9.52
C GLY A 140 7.50 -17.44 -8.23
N ARG A 141 6.88 -16.41 -7.64
CA ARG A 141 6.03 -16.52 -6.45
C ARG A 141 4.58 -16.81 -6.85
N SER A 142 3.92 -17.69 -6.10
CA SER A 142 2.50 -17.96 -6.28
C SER A 142 1.67 -16.86 -5.62
N ALA A 143 0.69 -16.34 -6.34
CA ALA A 143 -0.16 -15.26 -5.87
C ALA A 143 -1.63 -15.55 -6.16
N LEU A 144 -2.51 -15.07 -5.29
CA LEU A 144 -3.94 -15.03 -5.50
C LEU A 144 -4.32 -13.65 -6.06
N HIS A 145 -4.95 -13.63 -7.24
CA HIS A 145 -5.43 -12.40 -7.87
C HIS A 145 -6.85 -12.10 -7.38
N LEU A 146 -7.03 -10.94 -6.78
CA LEU A 146 -8.27 -10.44 -6.20
C LEU A 146 -8.63 -9.09 -6.81
N VAL A 147 -9.92 -8.82 -6.94
CA VAL A 147 -10.44 -7.50 -7.30
C VAL A 147 -11.39 -7.04 -6.21
N VAL A 148 -11.18 -5.83 -5.71
CA VAL A 148 -12.05 -5.17 -4.72
C VAL A 148 -12.62 -3.92 -5.37
N THR A 149 -13.95 -3.81 -5.40
CA THR A 149 -14.64 -2.66 -6.00
C THR A 149 -15.58 -2.04 -4.98
N GLY A 150 -15.54 -0.73 -4.83
CA GLY A 150 -16.46 0.03 -3.99
C GLY A 150 -17.89 0.01 -4.54
N ALA A 151 -18.85 0.41 -3.73
CA ALA A 151 -20.23 0.67 -4.20
C ALA A 151 -20.21 1.76 -5.29
N PRO A 152 -21.24 1.80 -6.17
CA PRO A 152 -21.32 2.82 -7.21
C PRO A 152 -21.15 4.24 -6.65
N GLY A 153 -20.24 5.01 -7.23
CA GLY A 153 -19.91 6.37 -6.81
C GLY A 153 -19.08 6.50 -5.53
N ARG A 154 -18.67 5.38 -4.90
CA ARG A 154 -17.85 5.38 -3.68
C ARG A 154 -16.38 5.19 -4.00
N ALA A 155 -15.54 6.09 -3.52
CA ALA A 155 -14.09 5.93 -3.51
C ALA A 155 -13.54 6.16 -2.08
N VAL A 156 -12.44 5.51 -1.75
CA VAL A 156 -11.70 5.68 -0.50
C VAL A 156 -10.29 6.14 -0.87
N ALA A 157 -9.83 7.26 -0.32
CA ALA A 157 -8.56 7.90 -0.68
C ALA A 157 -8.40 8.10 -2.21
N GLY A 158 -9.49 8.42 -2.93
CA GLY A 158 -9.51 8.58 -4.38
C GLY A 158 -9.59 7.28 -5.18
N VAL A 159 -9.50 6.11 -4.54
CA VAL A 159 -9.54 4.80 -5.20
C VAL A 159 -10.93 4.19 -5.09
N HIS A 160 -11.51 3.79 -6.22
CA HIS A 160 -12.77 3.06 -6.34
C HIS A 160 -12.56 1.55 -6.45
N ARG A 161 -11.46 1.13 -7.09
CA ARG A 161 -11.17 -0.27 -7.36
C ARG A 161 -9.70 -0.59 -7.13
N TYR A 162 -9.44 -1.70 -6.44
CA TYR A 162 -8.12 -2.31 -6.31
C TYR A 162 -8.08 -3.66 -7.03
N GLU A 163 -7.01 -3.91 -7.76
CA GLU A 163 -6.60 -5.24 -8.18
C GLU A 163 -5.36 -5.62 -7.38
N LEU A 164 -5.39 -6.77 -6.73
CA LEU A 164 -4.39 -7.23 -5.77
C LEU A 164 -3.87 -8.59 -6.16
N TRP A 165 -2.57 -8.78 -6.09
CA TRP A 165 -1.92 -10.08 -6.15
C TRP A 165 -1.29 -10.34 -4.80
N LEU A 166 -1.95 -11.16 -3.97
CA LEU A 166 -1.48 -11.54 -2.63
C LEU A 166 -0.62 -12.78 -2.72
N ASP A 167 0.58 -12.73 -2.17
CA ASP A 167 1.44 -13.91 -2.01
C ASP A 167 0.72 -14.99 -1.20
N THR A 168 0.65 -16.21 -1.73
CA THR A 168 -0.04 -17.31 -1.04
C THR A 168 0.70 -17.82 0.19
N ALA A 169 2.00 -17.50 0.35
CA ALA A 169 2.81 -17.96 1.47
C ALA A 169 2.71 -17.05 2.70
N ASN A 170 2.58 -15.72 2.50
CA ASN A 170 2.60 -14.75 3.60
C ASN A 170 1.49 -13.70 3.51
N GLN A 171 0.62 -13.79 2.51
CA GLN A 171 -0.54 -12.92 2.29
C GLN A 171 -0.17 -11.43 2.08
N PHE A 172 1.09 -11.12 1.82
CA PHE A 172 1.53 -9.77 1.50
C PHE A 172 1.24 -9.43 0.04
N PRO A 173 0.92 -8.17 -0.31
CA PRO A 173 0.72 -7.81 -1.70
C PRO A 173 2.05 -7.87 -2.48
N LEU A 174 2.05 -8.52 -3.64
CA LEU A 174 3.15 -8.52 -4.61
C LEU A 174 2.94 -7.48 -5.70
N LYS A 175 1.68 -7.22 -6.02
CA LYS A 175 1.27 -6.21 -6.99
C LYS A 175 -0.06 -5.61 -6.59
N VAL A 176 -0.21 -4.30 -6.81
CA VAL A 176 -1.44 -3.55 -6.59
C VAL A 176 -1.68 -2.63 -7.79
N ILE A 177 -2.89 -2.65 -8.34
CA ILE A 177 -3.35 -1.65 -9.29
C ILE A 177 -4.50 -0.88 -8.64
N SER A 178 -4.38 0.44 -8.57
CA SER A 178 -5.40 1.34 -8.05
C SER A 178 -6.10 2.06 -9.19
N ARG A 179 -7.44 2.12 -9.16
CA ARG A 179 -8.27 2.80 -10.17
C ARG A 179 -9.25 3.75 -9.51
N ASP A 180 -9.55 4.84 -10.20
CA ASP A 180 -10.53 5.82 -9.78
C ASP A 180 -11.98 5.43 -10.15
N LEU A 181 -12.94 6.37 -9.99
CA LEU A 181 -14.35 6.18 -10.32
C LEU A 181 -14.62 6.02 -11.83
N ASP A 182 -13.73 6.53 -12.67
CA ASP A 182 -13.80 6.43 -14.13
C ASP A 182 -13.07 5.20 -14.68
N ASP A 183 -12.64 4.30 -13.76
CA ASP A 183 -11.81 3.10 -14.04
C ASP A 183 -10.42 3.43 -14.61
N ALA A 184 -10.00 4.69 -14.53
CA ALA A 184 -8.66 5.09 -14.93
C ALA A 184 -7.62 4.62 -13.90
N VAL A 185 -6.47 4.12 -14.40
CA VAL A 185 -5.38 3.68 -13.52
C VAL A 185 -4.72 4.89 -12.87
N ILE A 186 -4.79 4.94 -11.54
CA ILE A 186 -4.07 5.93 -10.72
C ILE A 186 -2.60 5.53 -10.62
N GLU A 187 -2.37 4.27 -10.25
CA GLU A 187 -1.02 3.74 -9.99
C GLU A 187 -1.01 2.21 -10.13
N THR A 188 0.10 1.69 -10.64
CA THR A 188 0.46 0.28 -10.57
C THR A 188 1.72 0.16 -9.74
N VAL A 189 1.70 -0.60 -8.65
CA VAL A 189 2.85 -0.88 -7.78
C VAL A 189 3.18 -2.36 -7.86
N THR A 190 4.45 -2.70 -8.10
CA THR A 190 5.00 -4.05 -7.88
C THR A 190 5.99 -4.03 -6.73
N MET A 191 6.07 -5.14 -5.99
CA MET A 191 6.84 -5.29 -4.77
C MET A 191 7.86 -6.41 -4.93
N ASP A 192 9.14 -6.02 -5.01
CA ASP A 192 10.26 -6.95 -5.16
C ASP A 192 11.12 -6.97 -3.89
N ASP A 193 11.94 -8.01 -3.73
CA ASP A 193 12.86 -8.18 -2.58
C ASP A 193 12.15 -8.04 -1.23
N LEU A 194 10.91 -8.50 -1.13
CA LEU A 194 10.13 -8.40 0.10
C LEU A 194 10.72 -9.30 1.20
N GLU A 195 11.05 -8.69 2.32
CA GLU A 195 11.45 -9.38 3.55
C GLU A 195 10.60 -8.87 4.72
N ILE A 196 9.99 -9.80 5.47
CA ILE A 196 9.06 -9.52 6.57
C ILE A 196 9.73 -9.95 7.88
N ASP A 197 9.49 -9.19 8.96
CA ASP A 197 9.98 -9.41 10.32
C ASP A 197 11.52 -9.56 10.41
N VAL A 198 12.22 -8.81 9.55
CA VAL A 198 13.67 -8.73 9.56
C VAL A 198 14.17 -7.68 10.55
N PRO A 199 15.33 -7.89 11.19
CA PRO A 199 15.93 -6.89 12.04
C PRO A 199 16.25 -5.61 11.27
N LEU A 200 15.59 -4.50 11.62
CA LEU A 200 15.91 -3.17 11.09
C LEU A 200 16.53 -2.33 12.21
N PRO A 201 17.82 -1.93 12.10
CA PRO A 201 18.49 -1.16 13.14
C PRO A 201 17.83 0.21 13.32
N GLU A 202 17.85 0.72 14.52
CA GLU A 202 17.24 2.01 14.85
C GLU A 202 17.86 3.17 14.07
N SER A 203 19.16 3.08 13.75
CA SER A 203 19.87 4.05 12.92
C SER A 203 19.29 4.24 11.52
N LEU A 204 18.55 3.26 10.98
CA LEU A 204 17.81 3.44 9.72
C LEU A 204 16.76 4.55 9.84
N PHE A 205 16.12 4.69 10.99
CA PHE A 205 15.05 5.65 11.24
C PHE A 205 15.52 6.89 12.00
N ASN A 206 16.76 6.87 12.48
CA ASN A 206 17.43 8.02 13.12
C ASN A 206 18.90 8.12 12.68
N PRO A 207 19.18 8.65 11.47
CA PRO A 207 20.53 8.67 10.89
C PRO A 207 21.51 9.66 11.58
N GLU A 208 21.11 10.43 12.58
CA GLU A 208 21.99 11.34 13.32
C GLU A 208 22.84 10.65 14.40
N GLY A 209 22.67 9.38 14.63
CA GLY A 209 23.42 8.60 15.62
C GLY A 209 24.71 7.98 15.08
N GLN A 210 25.27 8.45 13.97
CA GLN A 210 26.57 7.99 13.41
C GLN A 210 27.63 9.05 13.53
#